data_5a42d277a698ef5b469af7c00eb44f02
#
_entry.id   5a42d277a698ef5b469af7c00eb44f02
#
_cell.length_a   1.000
_cell.length_b   1.000
_cell.length_c   1.000
_cell.angle_alpha   90.00
_cell.angle_beta   90.00
_cell.angle_gamma   90.00
#
_symmetry.space_group_name_H-M   'P 1'
#
loop_
_entity.id
_entity.type
_entity.pdbx_description
1 polymer ?
#
loop_
_entity_poly.entity_id
_entity_poly.type
_entity_poly.pdbx_seq_one_letter_code
_entity_poly.pdbx_strand_id
1 'polypeptide(L)'
;MDYIKVTFRTEDVEEWANDLLASMLGEVGFESFEETSRGIIGYCPAPSFDEEAMKQIVTDLPIADASSIAYRIETIADQNWNAVWEQNGYEPIEISSECIVHASNKEISREYKYDIIINPVQSFGSGYHETTRMILNYLLDMDIDDKAVLDMGCGTGVLGILACLRGAGSLVAVDIDEWSWR
;
A
#
# COMPACT_ATOMS: atom_id res chain seq x y z
N MET A 1 -3.70 5.79 -12.51
CA MET A 1 -4.44 7.08 -12.66
C MET A 1 -3.53 8.21 -12.23
N ASP A 2 -3.34 9.24 -13.07
CA ASP A 2 -2.49 10.37 -12.71
C ASP A 2 -3.09 11.18 -11.55
N TYR A 3 -2.22 11.70 -10.70
CA TYR A 3 -2.59 12.58 -9.59
C TYR A 3 -1.97 13.95 -9.75
N ILE A 4 -2.68 14.96 -9.27
CA ILE A 4 -2.14 16.31 -9.07
C ILE A 4 -1.74 16.44 -7.62
N LYS A 5 -0.48 16.77 -7.41
CA LYS A 5 0.09 17.12 -6.11
C LYS A 5 0.17 18.63 -6.02
N VAL A 6 -0.40 19.20 -5.00
CA VAL A 6 -0.28 20.63 -4.72
C VAL A 6 0.40 20.83 -3.38
N THR A 7 1.53 21.52 -3.40
CA THR A 7 2.27 21.88 -2.19
C THR A 7 1.92 23.31 -1.83
N PHE A 8 1.28 23.51 -0.68
CA PHE A 8 0.95 24.82 -0.13
C PHE A 8 1.97 25.20 0.95
N ARG A 9 2.48 26.42 0.88
CA ARG A 9 3.37 26.97 1.90
C ARG A 9 2.56 27.81 2.86
N THR A 10 2.46 27.34 4.09
CA THR A 10 1.69 27.94 5.18
C THR A 10 2.55 28.15 6.44
N GLU A 11 3.87 28.27 6.26
CA GLU A 11 4.82 28.44 7.37
C GLU A 11 4.61 29.74 8.16
N ASP A 12 3.98 30.74 7.52
CA ASP A 12 3.72 32.05 8.12
C ASP A 12 2.26 32.22 8.58
N VAL A 13 1.45 31.14 8.57
CA VAL A 13 0.05 31.17 9.02
C VAL A 13 -0.14 30.27 10.24
N GLU A 14 -1.29 30.47 10.94
CA GLU A 14 -1.62 29.70 12.12
C GLU A 14 -1.88 28.22 11.79
N GLU A 15 -1.48 27.30 12.67
CA GLU A 15 -1.54 25.85 12.47
C GLU A 15 -2.94 25.35 12.06
N TRP A 16 -3.99 25.92 12.67
CA TRP A 16 -5.39 25.57 12.32
C TRP A 16 -5.77 25.87 10.87
N ALA A 17 -5.03 26.75 10.19
CA ALA A 17 -5.28 27.09 8.79
C ALA A 17 -5.02 25.90 7.86
N ASN A 18 -4.10 25.03 8.19
CA ASN A 18 -3.84 23.80 7.45
C ASN A 18 -5.03 22.85 7.51
N ASP A 19 -5.63 22.67 8.70
CA ASP A 19 -6.79 21.80 8.88
C ASP A 19 -8.00 22.32 8.11
N LEU A 20 -8.22 23.63 8.16
CA LEU A 20 -9.30 24.28 7.44
C LEU A 20 -9.09 24.18 5.92
N LEU A 21 -7.87 24.48 5.45
CA LEU A 21 -7.51 24.36 4.05
C LEU A 21 -7.73 22.94 3.53
N ALA A 22 -7.27 21.93 4.28
CA ALA A 22 -7.49 20.51 3.94
C ALA A 22 -8.98 20.16 3.86
N SER A 23 -9.77 20.62 4.85
CA SER A 23 -11.21 20.39 4.87
C SER A 23 -11.91 20.99 3.64
N MET A 24 -11.60 22.23 3.30
CA MET A 24 -12.19 22.91 2.15
C MET A 24 -11.74 22.30 0.81
N LEU A 25 -10.48 21.93 0.69
CA LEU A 25 -9.95 21.28 -0.51
C LEU A 25 -10.55 19.87 -0.72
N GLY A 26 -10.88 19.16 0.36
CA GLY A 26 -11.59 17.89 0.30
C GLY A 26 -12.95 18.00 -0.41
N GLU A 27 -13.64 19.15 -0.30
CA GLU A 27 -14.91 19.38 -0.98
C GLU A 27 -14.79 19.55 -2.50
N VAL A 28 -13.58 19.86 -3.00
CA VAL A 28 -13.31 20.05 -4.43
C VAL A 28 -12.44 18.94 -5.04
N GLY A 29 -12.43 17.77 -4.39
CA GLY A 29 -11.88 16.54 -4.97
C GLY A 29 -10.47 16.16 -4.53
N PHE A 30 -9.89 16.85 -3.54
CA PHE A 30 -8.67 16.37 -2.91
C PHE A 30 -8.99 15.21 -1.95
N GLU A 31 -8.23 14.12 -2.05
CA GLU A 31 -8.53 12.86 -1.33
C GLU A 31 -7.61 12.61 -0.15
N SER A 32 -6.39 13.17 -0.18
CA SER A 32 -5.41 12.96 0.90
C SER A 32 -4.52 14.16 1.08
N PHE A 33 -4.01 14.30 2.32
CA PHE A 33 -3.17 15.41 2.73
C PHE A 33 -1.99 14.91 3.55
N GLU A 34 -0.86 15.59 3.41
CA GLU A 34 0.38 15.33 4.13
C GLU A 34 0.91 16.62 4.73
N GLU A 35 1.11 16.63 6.06
CA GLU A 35 1.73 17.78 6.74
C GLU A 35 3.23 17.78 6.53
N THR A 36 3.78 18.97 6.36
CA THR A 36 5.21 19.20 6.24
C THR A 36 5.65 20.31 7.17
N SER A 37 6.94 20.43 7.41
CA SER A 37 7.49 21.53 8.21
C SER A 37 7.26 22.94 7.62
N ARG A 38 6.75 23.04 6.38
CA ARG A 38 6.52 24.29 5.66
C ARG A 38 5.09 24.50 5.21
N GLY A 39 4.17 23.63 5.62
CA GLY A 39 2.78 23.69 5.25
C GLY A 39 2.17 22.32 4.94
N ILE A 40 1.28 22.28 3.97
CA ILE A 40 0.51 21.07 3.64
C ILE A 40 0.65 20.70 2.17
N ILE A 41 0.64 19.42 1.88
CA ILE A 41 0.57 18.86 0.52
C ILE A 41 -0.79 18.21 0.37
N GLY A 42 -1.51 18.54 -0.70
CA GLY A 42 -2.77 17.92 -1.08
C GLY A 42 -2.62 17.09 -2.36
N TYR A 43 -3.36 15.99 -2.45
CA TYR A 43 -3.40 15.11 -3.61
C TYR A 43 -4.82 14.99 -4.15
N CYS A 44 -4.97 15.21 -5.46
CA CYS A 44 -6.23 15.15 -6.17
C CYS A 44 -6.09 14.28 -7.42
N PRO A 45 -7.03 13.36 -7.73
CA PRO A 45 -7.04 12.68 -9.03
C PRO A 45 -7.06 13.69 -10.18
N ALA A 46 -6.19 13.52 -11.17
CA ALA A 46 -6.04 14.49 -12.27
C ALA A 46 -7.36 14.79 -13.00
N PRO A 47 -8.28 13.82 -13.24
CA PRO A 47 -9.58 14.11 -13.87
C PRO A 47 -10.53 14.94 -12.99
N SER A 48 -10.33 14.96 -11.67
CA SER A 48 -11.18 15.68 -10.70
C SER A 48 -10.60 17.03 -10.30
N PHE A 49 -9.39 17.34 -10.73
CA PHE A 49 -8.69 18.55 -10.33
C PHE A 49 -9.24 19.79 -11.03
N ASP A 50 -9.79 20.72 -10.22
CA ASP A 50 -10.22 22.05 -10.65
C ASP A 50 -9.32 23.12 -10.03
N GLU A 51 -8.41 23.67 -10.85
CA GLU A 51 -7.45 24.69 -10.41
C GLU A 51 -8.13 25.98 -9.98
N GLU A 52 -9.23 26.37 -10.65
CA GLU A 52 -9.95 27.62 -10.30
C GLU A 52 -10.70 27.48 -8.99
N ALA A 53 -11.35 26.34 -8.76
CA ALA A 53 -11.98 26.05 -7.46
C ALA A 53 -10.94 26.02 -6.33
N MET A 54 -9.78 25.40 -6.55
CA MET A 54 -8.68 25.40 -5.58
C MET A 54 -8.21 26.83 -5.28
N LYS A 55 -7.98 27.66 -6.30
CA LYS A 55 -7.54 29.06 -6.12
C LYS A 55 -8.56 29.87 -5.33
N GLN A 56 -9.84 29.67 -5.59
CA GLN A 56 -10.91 30.34 -4.87
C GLN A 56 -10.88 29.98 -3.39
N ILE A 57 -10.70 28.69 -3.06
CA ILE A 57 -10.55 28.22 -1.67
C ILE A 57 -9.37 28.89 -0.97
N VAL A 58 -8.20 28.93 -1.62
CA VAL A 58 -7.02 29.59 -1.06
C VAL A 58 -7.29 31.08 -0.80
N THR A 59 -8.00 31.75 -1.72
CA THR A 59 -8.32 33.18 -1.59
C THR A 59 -9.34 33.45 -0.48
N ASP A 60 -10.33 32.57 -0.31
CA ASP A 60 -11.44 32.70 0.64
C ASP A 60 -11.10 32.21 2.05
N LEU A 61 -9.86 31.73 2.27
CA LEU A 61 -9.46 31.32 3.61
C LEU A 61 -9.58 32.51 4.59
N PRO A 62 -10.22 32.30 5.75
CA PRO A 62 -10.45 33.39 6.72
C PRO A 62 -9.20 33.68 7.58
N ILE A 63 -8.10 33.94 6.95
CA ILE A 63 -6.81 34.28 7.56
C ILE A 63 -6.40 35.71 7.17
N ALA A 64 -5.55 36.33 7.98
CA ALA A 64 -5.20 37.74 7.83
C ALA A 64 -4.54 38.09 6.49
N ASP A 65 -3.81 37.15 5.90
CA ASP A 65 -3.16 37.31 4.59
C ASP A 65 -3.22 36.01 3.78
N ALA A 66 -4.39 35.67 3.26
CA ALA A 66 -4.58 34.50 2.38
C ALA A 66 -3.75 34.58 1.08
N SER A 67 -3.41 35.83 0.65
CA SER A 67 -2.59 36.05 -0.54
C SER A 67 -1.11 35.67 -0.35
N SER A 68 -0.68 35.45 0.89
CA SER A 68 0.67 35.01 1.22
C SER A 68 0.89 33.52 0.99
N ILE A 69 -0.19 32.72 0.85
CA ILE A 69 -0.07 31.28 0.62
C ILE A 69 0.43 31.03 -0.81
N ALA A 70 1.71 30.71 -0.91
CA ALA A 70 2.29 30.27 -2.17
C ALA A 70 2.00 28.77 -2.36
N TYR A 71 1.69 28.38 -3.59
CA TYR A 71 1.48 26.96 -3.91
C TYR A 71 2.24 26.55 -5.18
N ARG A 72 2.51 25.25 -5.30
CA ARG A 72 3.11 24.63 -6.47
C ARG A 72 2.32 23.41 -6.87
N ILE A 73 1.95 23.35 -8.15
CA ILE A 73 1.21 22.25 -8.75
C ILE A 73 2.21 21.36 -9.51
N GLU A 74 2.13 20.06 -9.29
CA GLU A 74 2.94 19.05 -9.97
C GLU A 74 2.05 17.88 -10.38
N THR A 75 2.20 17.40 -11.61
CA THR A 75 1.53 16.19 -12.04
C THR A 75 2.39 15.00 -11.62
N ILE A 76 1.81 14.10 -10.83
CA ILE A 76 2.39 12.80 -10.54
C ILE A 76 1.78 11.84 -11.56
N ALA A 77 2.58 11.46 -12.56
CA ALA A 77 2.18 10.41 -13.48
C ALA A 77 1.90 9.14 -12.69
N ASP A 78 0.90 8.40 -13.11
CA ASP A 78 0.65 7.04 -12.62
C ASP A 78 1.92 6.19 -12.89
N GLN A 79 2.85 6.27 -11.96
CA GLN A 79 3.95 5.33 -11.96
C GLN A 79 3.36 4.02 -11.47
N ASN A 80 3.30 3.05 -12.36
CA ASN A 80 3.03 1.69 -11.96
C ASN A 80 4.19 1.21 -11.05
N TRP A 81 4.14 1.65 -9.78
CA TRP A 81 5.10 1.23 -8.75
C TRP A 81 5.15 -0.29 -8.65
N ASN A 82 4.03 -0.94 -8.97
CA ASN A 82 3.95 -2.38 -9.02
C ASN A 82 4.81 -2.96 -10.15
N ALA A 83 4.88 -2.33 -11.33
CA ALA A 83 5.75 -2.79 -12.41
C ALA A 83 7.24 -2.74 -12.04
N VAL A 84 7.66 -1.73 -11.27
CA VAL A 84 9.04 -1.67 -10.75
C VAL A 84 9.27 -2.74 -9.68
N TRP A 85 8.28 -2.97 -8.83
CA TRP A 85 8.30 -4.05 -7.84
C TRP A 85 8.24 -5.44 -8.49
N GLU A 86 7.40 -5.61 -9.50
CA GLU A 86 7.29 -6.84 -10.29
C GLU A 86 8.59 -7.19 -11.01
N GLN A 87 9.28 -6.19 -11.57
CA GLN A 87 10.56 -6.39 -12.27
C GLN A 87 11.73 -6.70 -11.34
N ASN A 88 11.78 -6.04 -10.18
CA ASN A 88 12.90 -6.22 -9.25
C ASN A 88 12.67 -7.40 -8.28
N GLY A 89 11.41 -7.84 -8.11
CA GLY A 89 11.03 -8.79 -7.07
C GLY A 89 11.35 -8.23 -5.67
N TYR A 90 10.93 -8.93 -4.66
CA TYR A 90 11.31 -8.63 -3.28
C TYR A 90 12.44 -9.56 -2.81
N GLU A 91 13.21 -9.11 -1.83
CA GLU A 91 14.27 -9.93 -1.26
C GLU A 91 13.67 -11.18 -0.59
N PRO A 92 14.35 -12.34 -0.69
CA PRO A 92 13.90 -13.57 -0.05
C PRO A 92 13.69 -13.38 1.45
N ILE A 93 12.55 -13.86 1.96
CA ILE A 93 12.17 -13.75 3.36
C ILE A 93 12.31 -15.11 4.01
N GLU A 94 13.32 -15.28 4.82
CA GLU A 94 13.47 -16.46 5.67
C GLU A 94 12.46 -16.37 6.82
N ILE A 95 11.47 -17.28 6.82
CA ILE A 95 10.48 -17.40 7.88
C ILE A 95 11.07 -18.19 9.04
N SER A 96 11.76 -19.28 8.71
CA SER A 96 12.48 -20.13 9.67
C SER A 96 13.63 -20.85 8.97
N SER A 97 14.39 -21.66 9.70
CA SER A 97 15.41 -22.51 9.11
C SER A 97 14.87 -23.52 8.08
N GLU A 98 13.57 -23.79 8.08
CA GLU A 98 12.91 -24.75 7.19
C GLU A 98 12.04 -24.11 6.11
N CYS A 99 11.73 -22.81 6.21
CA CYS A 99 10.75 -22.15 5.35
C CYS A 99 11.24 -20.81 4.83
N ILE A 100 11.12 -20.61 3.52
CA ILE A 100 11.42 -19.36 2.81
C ILE A 100 10.26 -18.97 1.89
N VAL A 101 10.09 -17.67 1.72
CA VAL A 101 9.20 -17.07 0.72
C VAL A 101 10.03 -16.16 -0.18
N HIS A 102 9.96 -16.33 -1.48
CA HIS A 102 10.72 -15.50 -2.41
C HIS A 102 10.02 -15.35 -3.77
N ALA A 103 10.46 -14.36 -4.55
CA ALA A 103 10.02 -14.21 -5.94
C ALA A 103 10.77 -15.17 -6.86
N SER A 104 10.17 -15.60 -7.97
CA SER A 104 10.75 -16.58 -8.90
C SER A 104 12.06 -16.12 -9.56
N ASN A 105 12.32 -14.82 -9.58
CA ASN A 105 13.55 -14.22 -10.15
C ASN A 105 14.67 -14.04 -9.13
N LYS A 106 14.51 -14.54 -7.90
CA LYS A 106 15.51 -14.44 -6.84
C LYS A 106 16.20 -15.78 -6.60
N GLU A 107 17.50 -15.73 -6.46
CA GLU A 107 18.29 -16.88 -6.06
C GLU A 107 18.26 -17.06 -4.54
N ILE A 108 18.08 -18.30 -4.10
CA ILE A 108 18.15 -18.67 -2.69
C ILE A 108 19.48 -19.33 -2.39
N SER A 109 20.06 -19.04 -1.23
CA SER A 109 21.41 -19.45 -0.85
C SER A 109 21.54 -20.92 -0.42
N ARG A 110 20.41 -21.57 -0.13
CA ARG A 110 20.35 -22.97 0.34
C ARG A 110 18.98 -23.58 0.04
N GLU A 111 18.86 -24.89 0.13
CA GLU A 111 17.58 -25.59 0.06
C GLU A 111 16.78 -25.44 1.35
N TYR A 112 15.46 -25.29 1.23
CA TYR A 112 14.51 -25.24 2.32
C TYR A 112 13.49 -26.36 2.16
N LYS A 113 12.98 -26.86 3.28
CA LYS A 113 11.94 -27.89 3.29
C LYS A 113 10.63 -27.37 2.69
N TYR A 114 10.32 -26.11 2.97
CA TYR A 114 9.17 -25.38 2.46
C TYR A 114 9.67 -24.15 1.71
N ASP A 115 9.72 -24.30 0.40
CA ASP A 115 10.12 -23.26 -0.53
C ASP A 115 8.86 -22.72 -1.22
N ILE A 116 8.51 -21.46 -0.95
CA ILE A 116 7.27 -20.84 -1.40
C ILE A 116 7.62 -19.71 -2.36
N ILE A 117 7.23 -19.89 -3.62
CA ILE A 117 7.44 -18.90 -4.66
C ILE A 117 6.17 -18.06 -4.79
N ILE A 118 6.28 -16.77 -4.47
CA ILE A 118 5.22 -15.78 -4.67
C ILE A 118 5.76 -14.70 -5.59
N ASN A 119 5.19 -14.57 -6.76
CA ASN A 119 5.49 -13.42 -7.61
C ASN A 119 4.56 -12.29 -7.21
N PRO A 120 5.09 -11.11 -6.85
CA PRO A 120 4.26 -10.00 -6.45
C PRO A 120 3.41 -9.55 -7.65
N VAL A 121 2.13 -9.75 -7.54
CA VAL A 121 1.09 -9.11 -8.32
C VAL A 121 0.39 -8.16 -7.35
N GLN A 122 -0.43 -7.24 -7.80
CA GLN A 122 -1.10 -6.19 -7.00
C GLN A 122 -1.89 -6.67 -5.75
N SER A 123 -1.62 -7.87 -5.23
CA SER A 123 -2.31 -8.47 -4.09
C SER A 123 -1.49 -8.42 -2.80
N PHE A 124 -2.20 -8.33 -1.69
CA PHE A 124 -1.61 -8.36 -0.34
C PHE A 124 -1.05 -9.76 -0.03
N GLY A 125 0.00 -9.87 0.78
CA GLY A 125 0.46 -11.17 1.27
C GLY A 125 1.83 -11.64 0.75
N SER A 126 2.71 -10.71 0.34
CA SER A 126 4.10 -11.02 -0.06
C SER A 126 4.97 -11.63 1.05
N GLY A 127 4.45 -11.73 2.28
CA GLY A 127 5.22 -12.20 3.44
C GLY A 127 5.97 -11.09 4.20
N TYR A 128 6.04 -9.86 3.66
CA TYR A 128 6.71 -8.74 4.33
C TYR A 128 5.99 -8.25 5.57
N HIS A 129 4.67 -8.38 5.62
CA HIS A 129 3.91 -7.93 6.77
C HIS A 129 4.19 -8.82 7.99
N GLU A 130 4.46 -8.22 9.13
CA GLU A 130 4.80 -8.92 10.36
C GLU A 130 3.73 -9.96 10.75
N THR A 131 2.45 -9.63 10.61
CA THR A 131 1.34 -10.55 10.87
C THR A 131 1.40 -11.80 9.99
N THR A 132 1.70 -11.66 8.69
CA THR A 132 1.85 -12.79 7.78
C THR A 132 3.00 -13.69 8.21
N ARG A 133 4.14 -13.11 8.59
CA ARG A 133 5.30 -13.86 9.10
C ARG A 133 4.99 -14.59 10.41
N MET A 134 4.26 -13.94 11.32
CA MET A 134 3.83 -14.57 12.59
C MET A 134 2.93 -15.77 12.32
N ILE A 135 1.95 -15.65 11.41
CA ILE A 135 1.04 -16.75 11.09
C ILE A 135 1.79 -17.88 10.36
N LEU A 136 2.71 -17.57 9.44
CA LEU A 136 3.55 -18.58 8.79
C LEU A 136 4.37 -19.37 9.81
N ASN A 137 5.02 -18.69 10.78
CA ASN A 137 5.72 -19.37 11.86
C ASN A 137 4.79 -20.25 12.70
N TYR A 138 3.61 -19.74 13.03
CA TYR A 138 2.62 -20.51 13.79
C TYR A 138 2.14 -21.74 13.02
N LEU A 139 1.91 -21.61 11.72
CA LEU A 139 1.54 -22.71 10.83
C LEU A 139 2.63 -23.79 10.78
N LEU A 140 3.92 -23.43 10.92
CA LEU A 140 5.02 -24.41 10.94
C LEU A 140 4.97 -25.35 12.16
N ASP A 141 4.39 -24.90 13.25
CA ASP A 141 4.29 -25.67 14.51
C ASP A 141 2.93 -26.37 14.70
N MET A 142 1.89 -25.94 13.95
CA MET A 142 0.54 -26.51 14.09
C MET A 142 0.47 -27.94 13.54
N ASP A 143 -0.36 -28.77 14.15
CA ASP A 143 -0.82 -30.04 13.56
C ASP A 143 -1.93 -29.76 12.55
N ILE A 144 -1.58 -29.69 11.27
CA ILE A 144 -2.49 -29.41 10.14
C ILE A 144 -2.60 -30.57 9.15
N ASP A 145 -1.91 -31.67 9.41
CA ASP A 145 -1.96 -32.86 8.56
C ASP A 145 -3.40 -33.40 8.46
N ASP A 146 -3.86 -33.62 7.22
CA ASP A 146 -5.24 -34.04 6.88
C ASP A 146 -6.36 -33.11 7.41
N LYS A 147 -6.06 -31.88 7.82
CA LYS A 147 -7.08 -30.90 8.27
C LYS A 147 -7.71 -30.16 7.09
N ALA A 148 -8.95 -29.74 7.28
CA ALA A 148 -9.60 -28.76 6.40
C ALA A 148 -9.18 -27.34 6.82
N VAL A 149 -8.67 -26.56 5.88
CA VAL A 149 -8.18 -25.19 6.10
C VAL A 149 -9.04 -24.21 5.32
N LEU A 150 -9.39 -23.10 5.97
CA LEU A 150 -10.02 -21.95 5.36
C LEU A 150 -9.09 -20.73 5.50
N ASP A 151 -8.65 -20.16 4.38
CA ASP A 151 -7.84 -18.93 4.30
C ASP A 151 -8.74 -17.78 3.84
N MET A 152 -9.18 -16.96 4.80
CA MET A 152 -10.06 -15.81 4.56
C MET A 152 -9.25 -14.53 4.41
N GLY A 153 -9.39 -13.85 3.26
CA GLY A 153 -8.52 -12.75 2.87
C GLY A 153 -7.15 -13.29 2.45
N CYS A 154 -7.16 -14.30 1.58
CA CYS A 154 -5.96 -15.08 1.28
C CYS A 154 -4.85 -14.27 0.57
N GLY A 155 -5.18 -13.16 -0.07
CA GLY A 155 -4.23 -12.36 -0.85
C GLY A 155 -3.46 -13.24 -1.84
N THR A 156 -2.13 -13.28 -1.72
CA THR A 156 -1.26 -14.13 -2.55
C THR A 156 -1.42 -15.63 -2.29
N GLY A 157 -2.18 -16.02 -1.28
CA GLY A 157 -2.38 -17.40 -0.86
C GLY A 157 -1.20 -18.00 -0.09
N VAL A 158 -0.22 -17.20 0.33
CA VAL A 158 1.01 -17.70 0.97
C VAL A 158 0.75 -18.59 2.19
N LEU A 159 -0.27 -18.26 2.99
CA LEU A 159 -0.66 -19.05 4.18
C LEU A 159 -1.27 -20.39 3.76
N GLY A 160 -2.20 -20.37 2.82
CA GLY A 160 -2.82 -21.56 2.26
C GLY A 160 -1.80 -22.48 1.57
N ILE A 161 -0.84 -21.92 0.84
CA ILE A 161 0.25 -22.69 0.20
C ILE A 161 1.07 -23.43 1.27
N LEU A 162 1.50 -22.73 2.34
CA LEU A 162 2.23 -23.41 3.41
C LEU A 162 1.39 -24.49 4.09
N ALA A 163 0.09 -24.25 4.30
CA ALA A 163 -0.81 -25.25 4.87
C ALA A 163 -0.88 -26.52 4.00
N CYS A 164 -0.99 -26.36 2.68
CA CYS A 164 -0.96 -27.48 1.73
C CYS A 164 0.39 -28.21 1.75
N LEU A 165 1.51 -27.49 1.73
CA LEU A 165 2.84 -28.09 1.81
C LEU A 165 3.07 -28.87 3.11
N ARG A 166 2.34 -28.51 4.17
CA ARG A 166 2.36 -29.21 5.46
C ARG A 166 1.34 -30.33 5.59
N GLY A 167 0.65 -30.69 4.53
CA GLY A 167 -0.24 -31.86 4.50
C GLY A 167 -1.72 -31.56 4.80
N ALA A 168 -2.17 -30.31 4.70
CA ALA A 168 -3.61 -30.03 4.81
C ALA A 168 -4.41 -30.87 3.82
N GLY A 169 -5.46 -31.53 4.31
CA GLY A 169 -6.30 -32.43 3.50
C GLY A 169 -7.19 -31.69 2.52
N SER A 170 -7.55 -30.44 2.82
CA SER A 170 -8.27 -29.54 1.91
C SER A 170 -7.99 -28.07 2.25
N LEU A 171 -8.04 -27.23 1.22
CA LEU A 171 -7.92 -25.77 1.36
C LEU A 171 -9.05 -25.08 0.62
N VAL A 172 -9.68 -24.13 1.28
CA VAL A 172 -10.54 -23.11 0.66
C VAL A 172 -9.92 -21.75 0.91
N ALA A 173 -9.54 -21.04 -0.15
CA ALA A 173 -8.99 -19.69 -0.09
C ALA A 173 -10.02 -18.71 -0.64
N VAL A 174 -10.27 -17.62 0.06
CA VAL A 174 -11.28 -16.60 -0.29
C VAL A 174 -10.68 -15.23 -0.17
N ASP A 175 -10.86 -14.41 -1.19
CA ASP A 175 -10.51 -12.99 -1.17
C ASP A 175 -11.58 -12.17 -1.90
N ILE A 176 -11.69 -10.89 -1.55
CA ILE A 176 -12.57 -9.93 -2.22
C ILE A 176 -11.89 -9.26 -3.42
N ASP A 177 -10.56 -9.33 -3.49
CA ASP A 177 -9.76 -8.73 -4.56
C ASP A 177 -9.62 -9.71 -5.73
N GLU A 178 -10.02 -9.26 -6.92
CA GLU A 178 -9.88 -10.04 -8.15
C GLU A 178 -8.42 -10.41 -8.48
N TRP A 179 -7.45 -9.63 -8.04
CA TRP A 179 -6.02 -9.88 -8.27
C TRP A 179 -5.47 -11.04 -7.44
N SER A 180 -6.17 -11.40 -6.35
CA SER A 180 -5.73 -12.47 -5.45
C SER A 180 -5.88 -13.87 -6.04
N TRP A 181 -6.61 -14.04 -7.16
CA TRP A 181 -6.89 -15.35 -7.76
C TRP A 181 -6.67 -15.41 -9.28
N ARG A 182 -5.92 -14.47 -9.81
CA ARG A 182 -5.38 -14.48 -11.18
C ARG A 182 -3.93 -14.90 -11.20
#